data_3998385e6cc85e31d9ede769c8821737
#
_entry.id   3998385e6cc85e31d9ede769c8821737
#
_cell.length_a   1.000
_cell.length_b   1.000
_cell.length_c   1.000
_cell.angle_alpha   90.00
_cell.angle_beta   90.00
_cell.angle_gamma   90.00
#
_symmetry.space_group_name_H-M   'P 1'
#
loop_
_entity.id
_entity.type
_entity.pdbx_description
1 polymer ?
#
loop_
_entity_poly.entity_id
_entity_poly.type
_entity_poly.pdbx_seq_one_letter_code
_entity_poly.pdbx_strand_id
1 'polypeptide(L)'
;GEWNVGQLVRQRFGDEALLVGFTTFNGTVTAASSWGGPAERKRVRNALPNSVEDLFHETGLRRFLLLMPETSRAKTALQKPLLERAIGVIYRPETERQSHYFLTRLSDQFDAVIHVDETRAVEPLERTSEWTAGEVFETFPEGV
;
A
#
# COMPACT_ATOMS: atom_id res chain seq x y z
N GLY A 1 17.91 -0.84 11.93
CA GLY A 1 16.65 -0.97 11.22
C GLY A 1 16.40 -2.42 10.84
N GLU A 2 15.14 -2.81 10.70
CA GLU A 2 14.80 -4.16 10.26
C GLU A 2 15.08 -4.31 8.78
N TRP A 3 15.63 -5.46 8.40
CA TRP A 3 15.92 -5.80 7.02
C TRP A 3 14.67 -6.44 6.40
N ASN A 4 14.22 -5.94 5.27
CA ASN A 4 13.14 -6.56 4.52
C ASN A 4 13.68 -7.43 3.38
N VAL A 5 12.82 -8.31 2.85
CA VAL A 5 13.20 -9.26 1.79
C VAL A 5 13.71 -8.54 0.54
N GLY A 6 13.07 -7.43 0.13
CA GLY A 6 13.49 -6.66 -1.04
C GLY A 6 14.92 -6.15 -0.91
N GLN A 7 15.27 -5.61 0.26
CA GLN A 7 16.63 -5.13 0.53
C GLN A 7 17.66 -6.27 0.48
N LEU A 8 17.36 -7.42 1.08
CA LEU A 8 18.25 -8.58 1.05
C LEU A 8 18.41 -9.13 -0.38
N VAL A 9 17.35 -9.18 -1.15
CA VAL A 9 17.37 -9.60 -2.55
C VAL A 9 18.20 -8.63 -3.38
N ARG A 10 17.99 -7.34 -3.24
CA ARG A 10 18.80 -6.32 -3.95
C ARG A 10 20.26 -6.39 -3.59
N GLN A 11 20.61 -6.58 -2.32
CA GLN A 11 22.02 -6.71 -1.90
C GLN A 11 22.69 -7.96 -2.46
N ARG A 12 21.94 -9.06 -2.57
CA ARG A 12 22.50 -10.33 -3.04
C ARG A 12 22.61 -10.41 -4.56
N PHE A 13 21.64 -9.90 -5.29
CA PHE A 13 21.48 -10.10 -6.73
C PHE A 13 21.64 -8.82 -7.55
N GLY A 14 21.71 -7.64 -6.92
CA GLY A 14 21.88 -6.37 -7.63
C GLY A 14 20.87 -6.18 -8.75
N ASP A 15 21.36 -5.93 -9.95
CA ASP A 15 20.51 -5.68 -11.13
C ASP A 15 19.90 -6.94 -11.75
N GLU A 16 20.26 -8.13 -11.27
CA GLU A 16 19.59 -9.38 -11.66
C GLU A 16 18.24 -9.55 -10.97
N ALA A 17 17.91 -8.71 -9.98
CA ALA A 17 16.65 -8.71 -9.27
C ALA A 17 15.73 -7.58 -9.76
N LEU A 18 14.49 -7.91 -10.06
CA LEU A 18 13.44 -6.95 -10.35
C LEU A 18 12.49 -6.84 -9.14
N LEU A 19 12.43 -5.66 -8.54
CA LEU A 19 11.55 -5.36 -7.41
C LEU A 19 10.31 -4.61 -7.89
N VAL A 20 9.13 -5.19 -7.67
CA VAL A 20 7.85 -4.62 -8.09
C VAL A 20 7.03 -4.27 -6.86
N GLY A 21 6.68 -2.99 -6.71
CA GLY A 21 5.79 -2.49 -5.66
C GLY A 21 4.32 -2.52 -6.09
N PHE A 22 3.42 -2.55 -5.11
CA PHE A 22 1.98 -2.39 -5.31
C PHE A 22 1.48 -1.23 -4.47
N THR A 23 0.68 -0.36 -5.08
CA THR A 23 0.07 0.78 -4.39
C THR A 23 -1.43 0.85 -4.67
N THR A 24 -2.18 1.45 -3.74
CA THR A 24 -3.62 1.70 -3.90
C THR A 24 -4.02 3.01 -3.26
N PHE A 25 -4.97 3.73 -3.87
CA PHE A 25 -5.49 4.96 -3.29
C PHE A 25 -6.53 4.67 -2.20
N ASN A 26 -7.46 3.73 -2.45
CA ASN A 26 -8.45 3.28 -1.47
C ASN A 26 -9.00 1.88 -1.80
N GLY A 27 -10.09 1.48 -1.15
CA GLY A 27 -10.79 0.24 -1.43
C GLY A 27 -10.91 -0.67 -0.22
N THR A 28 -10.66 -1.95 -0.39
CA THR A 28 -10.66 -2.93 0.71
C THR A 28 -9.49 -3.88 0.60
N VAL A 29 -9.04 -4.37 1.76
CA VAL A 29 -7.99 -5.40 1.89
C VAL A 29 -8.41 -6.48 2.87
N THR A 30 -7.84 -7.66 2.72
CA THR A 30 -7.92 -8.73 3.75
C THR A 30 -6.70 -8.61 4.63
N ALA A 31 -6.91 -8.29 5.90
CA ALA A 31 -5.86 -8.13 6.90
C ALA A 31 -6.41 -8.44 8.30
N ALA A 32 -5.54 -8.64 9.27
CA ALA A 32 -5.92 -8.81 10.67
C ALA A 32 -5.82 -7.50 11.46
N SER A 33 -6.52 -7.42 12.59
CA SER A 33 -6.39 -6.32 13.56
C SER A 33 -5.19 -6.50 14.50
N SER A 34 -4.71 -7.72 14.66
CA SER A 34 -3.57 -8.05 15.52
C SER A 34 -2.82 -9.25 14.97
N TRP A 35 -1.58 -9.43 15.44
CA TRP A 35 -0.77 -10.57 15.03
C TRP A 35 -1.42 -11.89 15.46
N GLY A 36 -1.61 -12.82 14.50
CA GLY A 36 -2.31 -14.09 14.73
C GLY A 36 -3.83 -13.95 14.84
N GLY A 37 -4.39 -12.76 14.65
CA GLY A 37 -5.84 -12.55 14.61
C GLY A 37 -6.50 -13.11 13.33
N PRO A 38 -7.85 -13.20 13.31
CA PRO A 38 -8.59 -13.68 12.16
C PRO A 38 -8.43 -12.75 10.95
N ALA A 39 -8.62 -13.29 9.76
CA ALA A 39 -8.73 -12.50 8.55
C ALA A 39 -10.03 -11.69 8.57
N GLU A 40 -9.92 -10.39 8.34
CA GLU A 40 -11.02 -9.44 8.29
C GLU A 40 -10.99 -8.70 6.95
N ARG A 41 -12.17 -8.32 6.44
CA ARG A 41 -12.24 -7.42 5.29
C ARG A 41 -12.26 -5.98 5.78
N LYS A 42 -11.17 -5.28 5.59
CA LYS A 42 -10.95 -3.92 6.09
C LYS A 42 -11.04 -2.89 4.98
N ARG A 43 -11.62 -1.75 5.32
CA ARG A 43 -11.67 -0.60 4.42
C ARG A 43 -10.32 0.11 4.42
N VAL A 44 -9.76 0.34 3.24
CA VAL A 44 -8.59 1.19 3.03
C VAL A 44 -9.09 2.62 2.82
N ARG A 45 -8.66 3.53 3.68
CA ARG A 45 -8.99 4.96 3.58
C ARG A 45 -8.38 5.57 2.32
N ASN A 46 -8.91 6.71 1.89
CA ASN A 46 -8.23 7.50 0.86
C ASN A 46 -6.80 7.80 1.30
N ALA A 47 -5.88 7.72 0.36
CA ALA A 47 -4.48 8.00 0.63
C ALA A 47 -4.29 9.39 1.23
N LEU A 48 -3.24 9.56 2.03
CA LEU A 48 -2.91 10.87 2.59
C LEU A 48 -2.52 11.84 1.48
N PRO A 49 -2.98 13.10 1.55
CA PRO A 49 -2.56 14.12 0.60
C PRO A 49 -1.02 14.21 0.49
N ASN A 50 -0.55 14.31 -0.73
CA ASN A 50 0.88 14.34 -1.08
C ASN A 50 1.65 13.04 -0.78
N SER A 51 0.97 11.92 -0.62
CA SER A 51 1.62 10.60 -0.62
C SER A 51 1.84 10.10 -2.05
N VAL A 52 2.58 8.99 -2.18
CA VAL A 52 2.79 8.32 -3.47
C VAL A 52 1.46 7.91 -4.10
N GLU A 53 0.56 7.34 -3.30
CA GLU A 53 -0.75 6.87 -3.75
C GLU A 53 -1.66 8.01 -4.18
N ASP A 54 -1.60 9.14 -3.49
CA ASP A 54 -2.34 10.36 -3.85
C ASP A 54 -1.83 10.95 -5.17
N LEU A 55 -0.51 11.04 -5.33
CA LEU A 55 0.12 11.46 -6.57
C LEU A 55 -0.29 10.58 -7.76
N PHE A 56 -0.38 9.27 -7.54
CA PHE A 56 -0.80 8.34 -8.58
C PHE A 56 -2.29 8.47 -8.90
N HIS A 57 -3.13 8.69 -7.90
CA HIS A 57 -4.57 8.96 -8.07
C HIS A 57 -4.81 10.24 -8.89
N GLU A 58 -4.05 11.31 -8.65
CA GLU A 58 -4.16 12.58 -9.37
C GLU A 58 -3.87 12.46 -10.88
N THR A 59 -3.19 11.38 -11.32
CA THR A 59 -3.00 11.12 -12.76
C THR A 59 -4.29 10.83 -13.51
N GLY A 60 -5.36 10.46 -12.80
CA GLY A 60 -6.63 10.01 -13.37
C GLY A 60 -6.60 8.60 -13.98
N LEU A 61 -5.45 7.93 -13.92
CA LEU A 61 -5.28 6.56 -14.39
C LEU A 61 -5.63 5.56 -13.28
N ARG A 62 -6.75 4.87 -13.43
CA ARG A 62 -7.23 3.96 -12.38
C ARG A 62 -6.37 2.72 -12.16
N ARG A 63 -5.62 2.29 -13.16
CA ARG A 63 -4.73 1.13 -13.10
C ARG A 63 -3.60 1.33 -14.09
N PHE A 64 -2.38 1.13 -13.64
CA PHE A 64 -1.21 1.20 -14.51
C PHE A 64 -0.02 0.43 -13.95
N LEU A 65 0.89 0.07 -14.83
CA LEU A 65 2.24 -0.36 -14.51
C LEU A 65 3.18 0.80 -14.84
N LEU A 66 3.93 1.26 -13.86
CA LEU A 66 4.97 2.26 -14.02
C LEU A 66 6.34 1.57 -13.99
N LEU A 67 7.06 1.62 -15.09
CA LEU A 67 8.44 1.20 -15.16
C LEU A 67 9.37 2.39 -14.87
N MET A 68 10.41 2.18 -14.08
CA MET A 68 11.33 3.22 -13.65
C MET A 68 12.78 2.94 -14.07
N PRO A 69 13.06 2.78 -15.38
CA PRO A 69 14.44 2.65 -15.84
C PRO A 69 15.25 3.92 -15.51
N GLU A 70 16.57 3.80 -15.42
CA GLU A 70 17.51 4.86 -14.99
C GLU A 70 17.29 6.21 -15.71
N THR A 71 16.92 6.17 -16.96
CA THR A 71 16.72 7.37 -17.80
C THR A 71 15.32 7.93 -17.77
N SER A 72 14.39 7.34 -16.97
CA SER A 72 13.02 7.78 -16.99
C SER A 72 12.78 9.04 -16.16
N ARG A 73 11.91 9.93 -16.67
CA ARG A 73 11.48 11.12 -15.93
C ARG A 73 10.71 10.75 -14.65
N ALA A 74 10.00 9.61 -14.69
CA ALA A 74 9.28 9.08 -13.53
C ALA A 74 10.26 8.70 -12.41
N LYS A 75 11.37 8.02 -12.73
CA LYS A 75 12.41 7.69 -11.75
C LYS A 75 12.93 8.95 -11.07
N THR A 76 13.30 9.97 -11.84
CA THR A 76 13.80 11.24 -11.31
C THR A 76 12.76 11.93 -10.41
N ALA A 77 11.49 11.93 -10.81
CA ALA A 77 10.41 12.55 -10.02
C ALA A 77 10.17 11.83 -8.69
N LEU A 78 10.28 10.50 -8.68
CA LEU A 78 10.03 9.64 -7.50
C LEU A 78 11.28 9.40 -6.62
N GLN A 79 12.40 10.05 -6.93
CA GLN A 79 13.55 10.18 -6.02
C GLN A 79 13.31 11.18 -4.88
N LYS A 80 12.27 12.02 -4.99
CA LYS A 80 11.88 12.90 -3.90
C LYS A 80 11.29 12.08 -2.76
N PRO A 81 11.63 12.42 -1.49
CA PRO A 81 10.99 11.78 -0.35
C PRO A 81 9.50 12.06 -0.33
N LEU A 82 8.68 11.04 -0.35
CA LEU A 82 7.23 11.08 -0.24
C LEU A 82 6.76 10.09 0.82
N LEU A 83 5.60 10.34 1.41
CA LEU A 83 4.93 9.34 2.23
C LEU A 83 4.44 8.21 1.32
N GLU A 84 4.63 6.98 1.76
CA GLU A 84 4.14 5.77 1.11
C GLU A 84 3.42 4.91 2.13
N ARG A 85 2.31 4.32 1.74
CA ARG A 85 1.53 3.44 2.59
C ARG A 85 1.94 1.99 2.42
N ALA A 86 2.28 1.32 3.53
CA ALA A 86 2.51 -0.11 3.56
C ALA A 86 1.37 -0.81 4.30
N ILE A 87 0.64 -1.67 3.58
CA ILE A 87 -0.37 -2.55 4.15
C ILE A 87 0.20 -3.96 4.16
N GLY A 88 0.34 -4.53 5.35
CA GLY A 88 0.83 -5.89 5.57
C GLY A 88 -0.25 -6.83 6.08
N VAL A 89 0.17 -7.84 6.85
CA VAL A 89 -0.72 -8.81 7.49
C VAL A 89 -1.66 -8.14 8.50
N ILE A 90 -1.20 -7.06 9.13
CA ILE A 90 -2.00 -6.24 10.04
C ILE A 90 -2.31 -4.92 9.34
N TYR A 91 -3.57 -4.50 9.41
CA TYR A 91 -3.99 -3.18 8.99
C TYR A 91 -5.00 -2.59 9.98
N ARG A 92 -4.73 -1.35 10.42
CA ARG A 92 -5.56 -0.60 11.36
C ARG A 92 -5.86 0.78 10.78
N PRO A 93 -7.04 0.98 10.18
CA PRO A 93 -7.43 2.26 9.59
C PRO A 93 -7.37 3.43 10.57
N GLU A 94 -7.69 3.19 11.87
CA GLU A 94 -7.74 4.20 12.92
C GLU A 94 -6.36 4.84 13.19
N THR A 95 -5.29 4.05 13.08
CA THR A 95 -3.91 4.48 13.33
C THR A 95 -3.06 4.53 12.06
N GLU A 96 -3.70 4.44 10.89
CA GLU A 96 -3.02 4.29 9.59
C GLU A 96 -1.87 5.27 9.40
N ARG A 97 -2.11 6.57 9.70
CA ARG A 97 -1.09 7.61 9.52
C ARG A 97 0.20 7.35 10.29
N GLN A 98 0.10 6.80 11.50
CA GLN A 98 1.25 6.57 12.39
C GLN A 98 1.88 5.19 12.18
N SER A 99 1.07 4.21 11.79
CA SER A 99 1.48 2.81 11.76
C SER A 99 1.74 2.25 10.36
N HIS A 100 1.22 2.90 9.31
CA HIS A 100 1.25 2.37 7.95
C HIS A 100 1.87 3.34 6.93
N TYR A 101 2.21 4.57 7.31
CA TYR A 101 2.91 5.51 6.43
C TYR A 101 4.35 5.71 6.87
N PHE A 102 5.26 5.70 5.92
CA PHE A 102 6.67 6.00 6.12
C PHE A 102 7.21 6.85 4.97
N LEU A 103 8.26 7.60 5.25
CA LEU A 103 8.91 8.42 4.25
C LEU A 103 9.84 7.56 3.39
N THR A 104 9.67 7.61 2.08
CA THR A 104 10.44 6.81 1.13
C THR A 104 10.87 7.61 -0.08
N ARG A 105 11.83 7.07 -0.82
CA ARG A 105 12.12 7.40 -2.21
C ARG A 105 11.74 6.20 -3.04
N LEU A 106 10.55 6.23 -3.62
CA LEU A 106 9.95 5.07 -4.27
C LEU A 106 10.84 4.44 -5.33
N SER A 107 11.53 5.26 -6.12
CA SER A 107 12.44 4.80 -7.17
C SER A 107 13.73 4.17 -6.67
N ASP A 108 14.07 4.32 -5.38
CA ASP A 108 15.19 3.62 -4.76
C ASP A 108 14.79 2.25 -4.22
N GLN A 109 13.47 2.02 -4.03
CA GLN A 109 12.95 0.76 -3.52
C GLN A 109 12.56 -0.21 -4.63
N PHE A 110 11.93 0.30 -5.71
CA PHE A 110 11.33 -0.51 -6.75
C PHE A 110 11.82 -0.12 -8.15
N ASP A 111 11.91 -1.12 -9.02
CA ASP A 111 12.19 -0.94 -10.45
C ASP A 111 10.89 -0.68 -11.23
N ALA A 112 9.77 -1.17 -10.69
CA ALA A 112 8.44 -0.99 -11.24
C ALA A 112 7.38 -0.91 -10.12
N VAL A 113 6.27 -0.26 -10.41
CA VAL A 113 5.11 -0.19 -9.50
C VAL A 113 3.84 -0.47 -10.26
N ILE A 114 2.98 -1.32 -9.68
CA ILE A 114 1.62 -1.54 -10.13
C ILE A 114 0.69 -0.74 -9.23
N HIS A 115 0.00 0.23 -9.82
CA HIS A 115 -1.03 1.00 -9.13
C HIS A 115 -2.42 0.49 -9.48
N VAL A 116 -3.24 0.30 -8.44
CA VAL A 116 -4.68 0.01 -8.57
C VAL A 116 -5.42 1.00 -7.68
N ASP A 117 -6.05 1.98 -8.28
CA ASP A 117 -6.67 3.11 -7.59
C ASP A 117 -7.65 2.66 -6.50
N GLU A 118 -8.53 1.71 -6.83
CA GLU A 118 -9.48 1.11 -5.90
C GLU A 118 -9.30 -0.41 -5.86
N THR A 119 -8.83 -0.92 -4.72
CA THR A 119 -8.60 -2.36 -4.50
C THR A 119 -9.81 -3.06 -3.91
N ARG A 120 -9.84 -4.39 -4.07
CA ARG A 120 -10.82 -5.27 -3.43
C ARG A 120 -10.08 -6.31 -2.60
N ALA A 121 -10.58 -6.54 -1.39
CA ALA A 121 -10.08 -7.57 -0.50
C ALA A 121 -10.05 -8.93 -1.20
N VAL A 122 -8.90 -9.60 -1.13
CA VAL A 122 -8.76 -10.97 -1.63
C VAL A 122 -9.52 -11.90 -0.70
N GLU A 123 -10.36 -12.74 -1.27
CA GLU A 123 -11.11 -13.71 -0.50
C GLU A 123 -10.17 -14.77 0.09
N PRO A 124 -10.15 -14.97 1.43
CA PRO A 124 -9.32 -15.99 2.04
C PRO A 124 -9.86 -17.40 1.71
N LEU A 125 -8.97 -18.39 1.69
CA LEU A 125 -9.36 -19.80 1.46
C LEU A 125 -10.33 -20.30 2.53
N GLU A 126 -10.14 -19.87 3.78
CA GLU A 126 -11.05 -20.13 4.90
C GLU A 126 -11.74 -18.83 5.28
N ARG A 127 -13.02 -18.71 4.97
CA ARG A 127 -13.82 -17.53 5.32
C ARG A 127 -14.13 -17.56 6.81
N THR A 128 -13.77 -16.49 7.49
CA THR A 128 -14.20 -16.23 8.87
C THR A 128 -15.53 -15.45 8.88
N SER A 129 -16.24 -15.48 10.01
CA SER A 129 -17.43 -14.63 10.23
C SER A 129 -17.07 -13.16 10.13
N GLU A 130 -15.92 -12.77 10.65
CA GLU A 130 -15.38 -11.42 10.65
C GLU A 130 -15.11 -10.92 9.22
N TRP A 131 -14.53 -11.76 8.37
CA TRP A 131 -14.31 -11.39 6.96
C TRP A 131 -15.62 -11.23 6.19
N THR A 132 -16.61 -12.11 6.47
CA THR A 132 -17.91 -12.08 5.81
C THR A 132 -18.73 -10.86 6.23
N ALA A 133 -18.71 -10.51 7.51
CA ALA A 133 -19.40 -9.33 8.04
C ALA A 133 -18.84 -8.03 7.48
N GLY A 134 -17.51 -8.00 7.21
CA GLY A 134 -16.83 -6.78 6.81
C GLY A 134 -16.68 -5.79 7.96
N GLU A 135 -16.03 -4.69 7.66
CA GLU A 135 -15.85 -3.61 8.62
C GLU A 135 -17.19 -2.85 8.81
N VAL A 136 -17.59 -2.67 10.05
CA VAL A 136 -18.75 -1.83 10.39
C VAL A 136 -18.39 -0.40 10.03
N PHE A 137 -19.27 0.28 9.29
CA PHE A 137 -19.09 1.71 9.02
C PHE A 137 -19.03 2.45 10.35
N GLU A 138 -17.95 3.19 10.61
CA GLU A 138 -17.96 4.18 11.68
C GLU A 138 -19.07 5.20 11.34
N THR A 139 -20.21 5.07 12.00
CA THR A 139 -21.18 6.14 12.07
C THR A 139 -20.56 7.20 12.97
N PHE A 140 -19.94 8.23 12.36
CA PHE A 140 -19.66 9.44 13.12
C PHE A 140 -21.03 9.93 13.65
N PRO A 141 -21.21 10.10 14.97
CA PRO A 141 -22.35 10.85 15.42
C PRO A 141 -22.15 12.26 14.85
N GLU A 142 -23.01 12.65 13.93
CA GLU A 142 -23.10 14.04 13.52
C GLU A 142 -23.47 14.80 14.79
N GLY A 143 -22.43 15.36 15.42
CA GLY A 143 -22.54 16.06 16.69
C GLY A 143 -23.40 17.30 16.52
N VAL A 144 -24.32 17.44 17.40
CA VAL A 144 -25.07 18.63 17.76
C VAL A 144 -24.13 19.83 17.98
#